data_8e9cf498879efedd386f0a76212363e5
#
_entry.id   8e9cf498879efedd386f0a76212363e5
#
_cell.length_a   1.000
_cell.length_b   1.000
_cell.length_c   1.000
_cell.angle_alpha   90.00
_cell.angle_beta   90.00
_cell.angle_gamma   90.00
#
_symmetry.space_group_name_H-M   'P 1'
#
loop_
_entity.id
_entity.type
_entity.pdbx_description
1 polymer ?
#
loop_
_entity_poly.entity_id
_entity_poly.type
_entity_poly.pdbx_seq_one_letter_code
_entity_poly.pdbx_strand_id
1 'polypeptide(L)'
;QDIVVMAAAVADFKPVAYSAQKLKKKNFAASIELERTKDILKAIGSNKKEKFLVGFAVETERGIESAQQKIRDKNLDFIVLNNPLEPGAGFRSDTNIVTIIDNSGNIEQLPQLSKSQVATKIMDKIIKNFA
;
A
#
# COMPACT_ATOMS: atom_id res chain seq x y z
N GLN A 1 -2.03 -1.55 -19.56
CA GLN A 1 -1.34 -2.31 -18.50
C GLN A 1 -2.30 -3.36 -17.97
N ASP A 2 -1.85 -4.59 -17.90
CA ASP A 2 -2.66 -5.74 -17.49
C ASP A 2 -2.48 -6.00 -15.99
N ILE A 3 -1.32 -5.67 -15.44
CA ILE A 3 -0.97 -5.83 -14.02
C ILE A 3 -0.56 -4.48 -13.44
N VAL A 4 -1.08 -4.14 -12.28
CA VAL A 4 -0.71 -2.94 -11.50
C VAL A 4 -0.32 -3.36 -10.09
N VAL A 5 0.93 -3.11 -9.72
CA VAL A 5 1.45 -3.32 -8.36
C VAL A 5 1.69 -1.95 -7.73
N MET A 6 0.84 -1.55 -6.79
CA MET A 6 0.91 -0.24 -6.14
C MET A 6 1.67 -0.35 -4.82
N ALA A 7 3.00 -0.27 -4.91
CA ALA A 7 3.90 -0.27 -3.75
C ALA A 7 4.32 1.15 -3.30
N ALA A 8 3.89 2.19 -4.01
CA ALA A 8 4.25 3.57 -3.69
C ALA A 8 3.52 4.07 -2.44
N ALA A 9 4.25 4.75 -1.56
CA ALA A 9 3.69 5.47 -0.42
C ALA A 9 3.11 6.82 -0.87
N VAL A 10 1.85 6.81 -1.29
CA VAL A 10 1.13 8.02 -1.70
C VAL A 10 0.49 8.66 -0.48
N ALA A 11 0.69 9.97 -0.30
CA ALA A 11 0.08 10.71 0.79
C ALA A 11 -1.43 10.87 0.60
N ASP A 12 -2.23 10.61 1.66
CA ASP A 12 -3.68 10.75 1.64
C ASP A 12 -4.14 12.22 1.75
N PHE A 13 -3.23 13.11 2.12
CA PHE A 13 -3.50 14.53 2.30
C PHE A 13 -2.39 15.39 1.68
N LYS A 14 -2.75 16.57 1.20
CA LYS A 14 -1.84 17.60 0.71
C LYS A 14 -2.24 18.97 1.27
N PRO A 15 -1.31 19.94 1.38
CA PRO A 15 -1.66 21.32 1.73
C PRO A 15 -2.62 21.93 0.71
N VAL A 16 -3.63 22.66 1.19
CA VAL A 16 -4.58 23.42 0.34
C VAL A 16 -3.85 24.57 -0.36
N ALA A 17 -2.97 25.27 0.35
CA ALA A 17 -2.24 26.39 -0.19
C ALA A 17 -0.83 25.97 -0.65
N TYR A 18 -0.48 26.32 -1.89
CA TYR A 18 0.87 26.19 -2.44
C TYR A 18 1.58 27.53 -2.43
N SER A 19 2.83 27.56 -1.98
CA SER A 19 3.69 28.74 -2.08
C SER A 19 4.91 28.43 -2.96
N ALA A 20 5.06 29.15 -4.07
CA ALA A 20 6.21 29.04 -4.96
C ALA A 20 7.49 29.61 -4.31
N GLN A 21 7.36 30.43 -3.27
CA GLN A 21 8.49 31.05 -2.58
C GLN A 21 8.63 30.53 -1.16
N LYS A 22 9.88 30.54 -0.66
CA LYS A 22 10.16 30.16 0.73
C LYS A 22 9.45 31.13 1.70
N LEU A 23 8.56 30.56 2.52
CA LEU A 23 7.89 31.33 3.58
C LEU A 23 8.90 31.73 4.67
N LYS A 24 8.94 33.02 5.00
CA LYS A 24 9.78 33.54 6.09
C LYS A 24 9.10 33.20 7.43
N LYS A 25 9.91 32.91 8.48
CA LYS A 25 9.41 32.54 9.81
C LYS A 25 8.37 33.51 10.40
N LYS A 26 8.47 34.82 10.09
CA LYS A 26 7.53 35.85 10.55
C LYS A 26 6.12 35.73 9.94
N ASN A 27 6.00 35.09 8.78
CA ASN A 27 4.73 34.95 8.03
C ASN A 27 4.23 33.50 8.03
N PHE A 28 4.81 32.62 8.88
CA PHE A 28 4.40 31.24 8.96
C PHE A 28 3.13 31.14 9.83
N ALA A 29 2.05 30.63 9.26
CA ALA A 29 0.86 30.31 10.04
C ALA A 29 1.18 29.15 11.00
N ALA A 30 0.63 29.18 12.21
CA ALA A 30 0.79 28.11 13.19
C ALA A 30 0.10 26.78 12.79
N SER A 31 -0.69 26.80 11.73
CA SER A 31 -1.41 25.64 11.19
C SER A 31 -1.29 25.56 9.67
N ILE A 32 -1.30 24.34 9.13
CA ILE A 32 -1.37 24.07 7.71
C ILE A 32 -2.69 23.38 7.45
N GLU A 33 -3.54 24.01 6.64
CA GLU A 33 -4.79 23.40 6.19
C GLU A 33 -4.50 22.32 5.14
N LEU A 34 -5.11 21.14 5.32
CA LEU A 34 -4.92 19.98 4.45
C LEU A 34 -6.23 19.62 3.75
N GLU A 35 -6.12 19.17 2.51
CA GLU A 35 -7.21 18.54 1.75
C GLU A 35 -6.85 17.09 1.37
N ARG A 36 -7.86 16.27 1.13
CA ARG A 36 -7.66 14.89 0.69
C ARG A 36 -7.11 14.83 -0.73
N THR A 37 -6.15 13.94 -0.94
CA THR A 37 -5.68 13.58 -2.28
C THR A 37 -6.62 12.55 -2.92
N LYS A 38 -6.49 12.36 -4.23
CA LYS A 38 -7.20 11.30 -4.94
C LYS A 38 -6.59 9.94 -4.59
N ASP A 39 -7.42 9.00 -4.14
CA ASP A 39 -7.00 7.60 -3.96
C ASP A 39 -6.81 6.95 -5.34
N ILE A 40 -5.55 6.86 -5.78
CA ILE A 40 -5.18 6.37 -7.10
C ILE A 40 -5.58 4.90 -7.27
N LEU A 41 -5.31 4.06 -6.27
CA LEU A 41 -5.59 2.63 -6.35
C LEU A 41 -7.09 2.35 -6.38
N LYS A 42 -7.88 3.08 -5.60
CA LYS A 42 -9.35 3.03 -5.65
C LYS A 42 -9.88 3.47 -7.01
N ALA A 43 -9.31 4.52 -7.60
CA ALA A 43 -9.71 5.00 -8.93
C ALA A 43 -9.40 3.98 -10.03
N ILE A 44 -8.25 3.27 -9.94
CA ILE A 44 -7.92 2.17 -10.86
C ILE A 44 -8.87 1.01 -10.64
N GLY A 45 -9.15 0.62 -9.40
CA GLY A 45 -10.04 -0.48 -9.05
C GLY A 45 -11.48 -0.27 -9.51
N SER A 46 -11.97 0.98 -9.50
CA SER A 46 -13.30 1.33 -10.04
C SER A 46 -13.40 1.13 -11.57
N ASN A 47 -12.27 1.13 -12.28
CA ASN A 47 -12.17 0.88 -13.72
C ASN A 47 -11.27 -0.33 -14.02
N LYS A 48 -11.30 -1.34 -13.14
CA LYS A 48 -10.38 -2.48 -13.17
C LYS A 48 -10.43 -3.25 -14.48
N LYS A 49 -11.65 -3.52 -15.01
CA LYS A 49 -11.84 -4.46 -16.13
C LYS A 49 -11.11 -5.78 -15.84
N GLU A 50 -10.27 -6.24 -16.75
CA GLU A 50 -9.48 -7.47 -16.63
C GLU A 50 -8.08 -7.27 -15.98
N LYS A 51 -7.80 -6.07 -15.44
CA LYS A 51 -6.50 -5.81 -14.81
C LYS A 51 -6.34 -6.56 -13.50
N PHE A 52 -5.14 -7.03 -13.25
CA PHE A 52 -4.75 -7.62 -11.97
C PHE A 52 -4.17 -6.52 -11.05
N LEU A 53 -4.78 -6.31 -9.88
CA LEU A 53 -4.43 -5.22 -8.98
C LEU A 53 -3.87 -5.73 -7.67
N VAL A 54 -2.67 -5.29 -7.33
CA VAL A 54 -1.98 -5.59 -6.07
C VAL A 54 -1.79 -4.30 -5.28
N GLY A 55 -2.28 -4.30 -4.03
CA GLY A 55 -2.06 -3.22 -3.09
C GLY A 55 -1.02 -3.57 -2.02
N PHE A 56 -0.52 -2.54 -1.36
CA PHE A 56 0.32 -2.67 -0.17
C PHE A 56 -0.33 -1.92 0.99
N ALA A 57 -0.24 -2.47 2.19
CA ALA A 57 -0.70 -1.81 3.41
C ALA A 57 0.34 -1.97 4.52
N VAL A 58 0.44 -0.95 5.33
CA VAL A 58 1.19 -0.96 6.58
C VAL A 58 0.18 -0.79 7.70
N GLU A 59 0.04 -1.80 8.55
CA GLU A 59 -0.91 -1.81 9.65
C GLU A 59 -0.25 -2.38 10.91
N THR A 60 -0.65 -1.88 12.06
CA THR A 60 -0.13 -2.35 13.36
C THR A 60 -1.16 -3.15 14.13
N GLU A 61 -2.41 -2.67 14.17
CA GLU A 61 -3.53 -3.33 14.84
C GLU A 61 -4.61 -3.70 13.83
N ARG A 62 -5.30 -4.82 14.04
CA ARG A 62 -6.37 -5.33 13.15
C ARG A 62 -5.98 -5.35 11.67
N GLY A 63 -4.70 -5.60 11.39
CA GLY A 63 -4.16 -5.50 10.03
C GLY A 63 -4.90 -6.35 9.01
N ILE A 64 -5.30 -7.57 9.38
CA ILE A 64 -6.02 -8.49 8.48
C ILE A 64 -7.41 -7.93 8.13
N GLU A 65 -8.18 -7.47 9.10
CA GLU A 65 -9.52 -6.91 8.88
C GLU A 65 -9.46 -5.65 8.01
N SER A 66 -8.52 -4.75 8.32
CA SER A 66 -8.27 -3.53 7.54
C SER A 66 -7.85 -3.86 6.10
N ALA A 67 -6.97 -4.84 5.91
CA ALA A 67 -6.52 -5.28 4.60
C ALA A 67 -7.67 -5.88 3.79
N GLN A 68 -8.51 -6.74 4.38
CA GLN A 68 -9.69 -7.30 3.73
C GLN A 68 -10.70 -6.22 3.33
N GLN A 69 -10.88 -5.20 4.16
CA GLN A 69 -11.73 -4.07 3.80
C GLN A 69 -11.16 -3.29 2.62
N LYS A 70 -9.84 -3.03 2.59
CA LYS A 70 -9.16 -2.38 1.47
C LYS A 70 -9.25 -3.18 0.17
N ILE A 71 -9.20 -4.52 0.23
CA ILE A 71 -9.42 -5.39 -0.94
C ILE A 71 -10.80 -5.13 -1.55
N ARG A 72 -11.85 -5.12 -0.72
CA ARG A 72 -13.23 -4.86 -1.17
C ARG A 72 -13.40 -3.45 -1.72
N ASP A 73 -12.95 -2.43 -0.95
CA ASP A 73 -13.17 -1.01 -1.27
C ASP A 73 -12.44 -0.55 -2.53
N LYS A 74 -11.32 -1.21 -2.86
CA LYS A 74 -10.44 -0.86 -3.98
C LYS A 74 -10.43 -1.92 -5.08
N ASN A 75 -11.26 -2.97 -4.95
CA ASN A 75 -11.38 -4.06 -5.91
C ASN A 75 -10.02 -4.71 -6.26
N LEU A 76 -9.22 -5.06 -5.25
CA LEU A 76 -7.91 -5.66 -5.42
C LEU A 76 -8.02 -7.18 -5.60
N ASP A 77 -7.03 -7.79 -6.28
CA ASP A 77 -6.89 -9.25 -6.35
C ASP A 77 -6.20 -9.79 -5.10
N PHE A 78 -5.17 -9.08 -4.63
CA PHE A 78 -4.62 -9.30 -3.30
C PHE A 78 -3.93 -8.04 -2.74
N ILE A 79 -3.65 -8.08 -1.45
CA ILE A 79 -2.91 -7.06 -0.73
C ILE A 79 -1.73 -7.68 0.01
N VAL A 80 -0.61 -6.97 0.02
CA VAL A 80 0.59 -7.32 0.79
C VAL A 80 0.59 -6.45 2.05
N LEU A 81 0.36 -7.09 3.18
CA LEU A 81 0.32 -6.46 4.49
C LEU A 81 1.67 -6.55 5.16
N ASN A 82 2.23 -5.41 5.56
CA ASN A 82 3.43 -5.29 6.38
C ASN A 82 3.06 -4.79 7.77
N ASN A 83 3.52 -5.48 8.82
CA ASN A 83 3.44 -5.00 10.18
C ASN A 83 4.84 -4.52 10.64
N PRO A 84 5.07 -3.21 10.72
CA PRO A 84 6.39 -2.67 11.06
C PRO A 84 6.78 -2.89 12.54
N LEU A 85 5.84 -3.34 13.39
CA LEU A 85 6.10 -3.66 14.80
C LEU A 85 6.66 -5.07 15.00
N GLU A 86 6.59 -5.93 13.97
CA GLU A 86 7.18 -7.26 14.06
C GLU A 86 8.72 -7.20 14.04
N PRO A 87 9.40 -7.91 14.95
CA PRO A 87 10.86 -7.97 14.94
C PRO A 87 11.37 -8.50 13.59
N GLY A 88 12.21 -7.72 12.91
CA GLY A 88 12.73 -8.04 11.57
C GLY A 88 11.90 -7.49 10.39
N ALA A 89 10.77 -6.81 10.64
CA ALA A 89 9.90 -6.19 9.66
C ALA A 89 9.96 -4.67 9.75
N GLY A 90 11.11 -4.04 9.56
CA GLY A 90 11.25 -2.58 9.73
C GLY A 90 11.64 -1.86 8.44
N PHE A 91 11.29 -0.55 8.34
CA PHE A 91 11.65 0.30 7.20
C PHE A 91 13.18 0.45 7.00
N ARG A 92 13.97 0.18 8.04
CA ARG A 92 15.45 0.26 8.04
C ARG A 92 16.12 -1.11 7.93
N SER A 93 15.35 -2.19 7.78
CA SER A 93 15.86 -3.56 7.64
C SER A 93 15.89 -3.95 6.17
N ASP A 94 16.86 -4.76 5.77
CA ASP A 94 16.91 -5.40 4.44
C ASP A 94 15.97 -6.60 4.35
N THR A 95 15.41 -7.02 5.48
CA THR A 95 14.42 -8.09 5.60
C THR A 95 13.02 -7.55 5.82
N ASN A 96 12.02 -8.37 5.55
CA ASN A 96 10.62 -8.09 5.86
C ASN A 96 9.85 -9.38 6.18
N ILE A 97 8.78 -9.22 6.95
CA ILE A 97 7.77 -10.24 7.20
C ILE A 97 6.46 -9.67 6.66
N VAL A 98 5.88 -10.33 5.69
CA VAL A 98 4.63 -9.85 5.09
C VAL A 98 3.58 -10.93 5.09
N THR A 99 2.32 -10.52 5.16
CA THR A 99 1.15 -11.38 4.99
C THR A 99 0.47 -11.01 3.67
N ILE A 100 0.24 -11.98 2.81
CA ILE A 100 -0.51 -11.81 1.56
C ILE A 100 -1.94 -12.27 1.80
N ILE A 101 -2.91 -11.41 1.50
CA ILE A 101 -4.34 -11.69 1.64
C ILE A 101 -4.97 -11.49 0.27
N ASP A 102 -5.66 -12.51 -0.26
CA ASP A 102 -6.34 -12.41 -1.55
C ASP A 102 -7.84 -12.09 -1.42
N ASN A 103 -8.47 -11.82 -2.55
CA ASN A 103 -9.88 -11.48 -2.63
C ASN A 103 -10.83 -12.65 -2.32
N SER A 104 -10.32 -13.89 -2.27
CA SER A 104 -11.05 -15.07 -1.82
C SER A 104 -10.97 -15.27 -0.31
N GLY A 105 -10.19 -14.45 0.40
CA GLY A 105 -9.99 -14.52 1.84
C GLY A 105 -8.85 -15.43 2.29
N ASN A 106 -8.06 -15.99 1.38
CA ASN A 106 -6.89 -16.78 1.75
C ASN A 106 -5.82 -15.86 2.34
N ILE A 107 -5.18 -16.33 3.41
CA ILE A 107 -4.15 -15.61 4.16
C ILE A 107 -2.87 -16.44 4.13
N GLU A 108 -1.79 -15.87 3.63
CA GLU A 108 -0.48 -16.50 3.54
C GLU A 108 0.55 -15.61 4.23
N GLN A 109 1.08 -16.03 5.36
CA GLN A 109 2.17 -15.35 6.03
C GLN A 109 3.50 -15.88 5.51
N LEU A 110 4.32 -15.00 4.94
CA LEU A 110 5.67 -15.35 4.53
C LEU A 110 6.63 -15.31 5.75
N PRO A 111 7.63 -16.20 5.80
CA PRO A 111 8.68 -16.10 6.81
C PRO A 111 9.48 -14.80 6.62
N GLN A 112 10.37 -14.50 7.57
CA GLN A 112 11.32 -13.40 7.40
C GLN A 112 12.22 -13.65 6.18
N LEU A 113 12.11 -12.80 5.18
CA LEU A 113 12.82 -12.89 3.90
C LEU A 113 13.48 -11.55 3.58
N SER A 114 14.47 -11.56 2.70
CA SER A 114 14.95 -10.31 2.12
C SER A 114 13.85 -9.63 1.26
N LYS A 115 13.91 -8.32 1.12
CA LYS A 115 12.96 -7.57 0.27
C LYS A 115 12.91 -8.10 -1.16
N SER A 116 14.06 -8.53 -1.71
CA SER A 116 14.14 -9.16 -3.02
C SER A 116 13.39 -10.50 -3.08
N GLN A 117 13.57 -11.35 -2.06
CA GLN A 117 12.84 -12.63 -1.98
C GLN A 117 11.33 -12.42 -1.82
N VAL A 118 10.92 -11.44 -1.00
CA VAL A 118 9.50 -11.05 -0.90
C VAL A 118 8.95 -10.62 -2.25
N ALA A 119 9.67 -9.78 -2.99
CA ALA A 119 9.27 -9.35 -4.32
C ALA A 119 9.11 -10.54 -5.29
N THR A 120 10.05 -11.50 -5.27
CA THR A 120 9.95 -12.74 -6.06
C THR A 120 8.68 -13.52 -5.71
N LYS A 121 8.39 -13.73 -4.43
CA LYS A 121 7.16 -14.42 -3.98
C LYS A 121 5.88 -13.73 -4.43
N ILE A 122 5.87 -12.40 -4.39
CA ILE A 122 4.74 -11.59 -4.89
C ILE A 122 4.56 -11.82 -6.40
N MET A 123 5.65 -11.77 -7.18
CA MET A 123 5.59 -12.01 -8.62
C MET A 123 5.16 -13.42 -8.98
N ASP A 124 5.67 -14.45 -8.27
CA ASP A 124 5.24 -15.84 -8.47
C ASP A 124 3.72 -15.98 -8.23
N LYS A 125 3.20 -15.32 -7.18
CA LYS A 125 1.76 -15.33 -6.88
C LYS A 125 0.95 -14.61 -7.97
N ILE A 126 1.43 -13.50 -8.49
CA ILE A 126 0.80 -12.78 -9.61
C ILE A 126 0.73 -13.70 -10.83
N ILE A 127 1.85 -14.30 -11.24
CA ILE A 127 1.93 -15.19 -12.42
C ILE A 127 0.95 -16.36 -12.28
N LYS A 128 0.91 -16.99 -11.10
CA LYS A 128 0.03 -18.13 -10.84
C LYS A 128 -1.46 -17.78 -10.94
N ASN A 129 -1.85 -16.57 -10.59
CA ASN A 129 -3.26 -16.15 -10.56
C ASN A 129 -3.69 -15.38 -11.82
N PHE A 130 -2.73 -14.88 -12.61
CA PHE A 130 -2.99 -14.15 -13.85
C PHE A 130 -2.97 -15.09 -15.07
N ALA A 131 -2.24 -16.19 -14.98
CA ALA A 131 -2.19 -17.22 -16.03
C ALA A 131 -3.44 -18.10 -15.99
#